data_9ae765abe02fb78d49edf0b3c6c59c1f
#
_entry.id   9ae765abe02fb78d49edf0b3c6c59c1f
#
_cell.length_a   1.000
_cell.length_b   1.000
_cell.length_c   1.000
_cell.angle_alpha   90.00
_cell.angle_beta   90.00
_cell.angle_gamma   90.00
#
_symmetry.space_group_name_H-M   'P 1'
#
loop_
_entity.id
_entity.type
_entity.pdbx_description
1 polymer ?
#
loop_
_entity_poly.entity_id
_entity_poly.type
_entity_poly.pdbx_seq_one_letter_code
_entity_poly.pdbx_strand_id
1 'polypeptide(L)'
;GYNDYGRDTVEEVYKEVFKCEDALVRGQLISGTHALTVALAAMLRPGDTMLSITGKPYDTLDKVIGIEDNDSSLISYGIKYEQVDLINSEFDVEKIYKALLAKKIKLVTIQRSKGYSNRDSISIEKLENIIKQIRRVDKNVIIMVDNCYCEFVSYKEPTEVGADLVVGSLIKNLGAGIATNGAYICGKKKLVELCAERLNVPGQAKEVGPSGGNNRMFL
;
A
#
# COMPACT_ATOMS: atom_id res chain seq x y z
N GLY A 1 -10.81 22.93 2.64
CA GLY A 1 -11.98 22.79 3.37
C GLY A 1 -12.86 21.62 2.98
N TYR A 2 -14.07 21.69 3.45
CA TYR A 2 -15.14 20.77 3.07
C TYR A 2 -15.60 21.05 1.65
N ASN A 3 -16.20 20.05 0.97
CA ASN A 3 -16.80 20.18 -0.36
C ASN A 3 -15.83 20.67 -1.45
N ASP A 4 -14.65 20.06 -1.51
CA ASP A 4 -13.67 20.30 -2.58
C ASP A 4 -13.97 19.38 -3.77
N TYR A 5 -14.73 19.91 -4.76
CA TYR A 5 -15.12 19.14 -5.95
C TYR A 5 -13.93 18.61 -6.75
N GLY A 6 -12.85 19.38 -6.85
CA GLY A 6 -11.67 18.95 -7.61
C GLY A 6 -10.97 17.75 -6.95
N ARG A 7 -10.85 17.78 -5.63
CA ARG A 7 -10.35 16.66 -4.85
C ARG A 7 -11.22 15.40 -5.02
N ASP A 8 -12.53 15.57 -4.85
CA ASP A 8 -13.46 14.46 -4.91
C ASP A 8 -13.50 13.87 -6.34
N THR A 9 -13.44 14.71 -7.37
CA THR A 9 -13.40 14.25 -8.77
C THR A 9 -12.14 13.44 -9.07
N VAL A 10 -10.96 13.87 -8.59
CA VAL A 10 -9.69 13.10 -8.77
C VAL A 10 -9.82 11.72 -8.13
N GLU A 11 -10.37 11.65 -6.93
CA GLU A 11 -10.53 10.37 -6.22
C GLU A 11 -11.53 9.45 -6.95
N GLU A 12 -12.61 9.98 -7.52
CA GLU A 12 -13.53 9.19 -8.37
C GLU A 12 -12.84 8.66 -9.65
N VAL A 13 -12.01 9.47 -10.31
CA VAL A 13 -11.21 9.01 -11.45
C VAL A 13 -10.31 7.83 -11.07
N TYR A 14 -9.62 7.92 -9.93
CA TYR A 14 -8.77 6.82 -9.45
C TYR A 14 -9.58 5.57 -9.12
N LYS A 15 -10.76 5.69 -8.54
CA LYS A 15 -11.68 4.56 -8.31
C LYS A 15 -12.00 3.83 -9.61
N GLU A 16 -12.36 4.58 -10.65
CA GLU A 16 -12.70 4.03 -11.96
C GLU A 16 -11.49 3.36 -12.64
N VAL A 17 -10.34 4.02 -12.60
CA VAL A 17 -9.11 3.52 -13.23
C VAL A 17 -8.57 2.27 -12.52
N PHE A 18 -8.53 2.27 -11.20
CA PHE A 18 -8.05 1.13 -10.40
C PHE A 18 -9.12 0.07 -10.14
N LYS A 19 -10.36 0.27 -10.63
CA LYS A 19 -11.48 -0.67 -10.39
C LYS A 19 -11.64 -1.03 -8.92
N CYS A 20 -11.63 -0.03 -8.04
CA CYS A 20 -11.67 -0.22 -6.59
C CYS A 20 -12.88 0.49 -5.96
N GLU A 21 -13.16 0.18 -4.70
CA GLU A 21 -14.30 0.71 -3.97
C GLU A 21 -14.11 2.18 -3.57
N ASP A 22 -12.86 2.58 -3.26
CA ASP A 22 -12.52 3.94 -2.85
C ASP A 22 -11.05 4.27 -3.13
N ALA A 23 -10.75 5.58 -3.17
CA ALA A 23 -9.42 6.10 -3.38
C ALA A 23 -9.16 7.33 -2.50
N LEU A 24 -7.92 7.48 -2.05
CA LEU A 24 -7.39 8.64 -1.36
C LEU A 24 -6.20 9.15 -2.18
N VAL A 25 -6.36 10.29 -2.83
CA VAL A 25 -5.35 10.87 -3.74
C VAL A 25 -5.04 12.28 -3.27
N ARG A 26 -3.88 12.46 -2.64
CA ARG A 26 -3.60 13.68 -1.88
C ARG A 26 -2.17 14.18 -2.03
N GLY A 27 -2.03 15.48 -2.22
CA GLY A 27 -0.75 16.17 -2.04
C GLY A 27 -0.25 16.16 -0.59
N GLN A 28 -1.16 16.03 0.38
CA GLN A 28 -0.82 15.89 1.81
C GLN A 28 -0.15 14.55 2.13
N LEU A 29 -0.32 13.54 1.29
CA LEU A 29 0.55 12.37 1.25
C LEU A 29 1.83 12.76 0.52
N ILE A 30 2.80 13.32 1.23
CA ILE A 30 3.95 14.02 0.66
C ILE A 30 4.91 13.14 -0.15
N SER A 31 4.81 11.82 0.00
CA SER A 31 5.65 10.84 -0.72
C SER A 31 5.00 9.46 -0.71
N GLY A 32 5.50 8.54 -1.54
CA GLY A 32 5.11 7.13 -1.48
C GLY A 32 5.41 6.48 -0.12
N THR A 33 6.58 6.78 0.46
CA THR A 33 6.93 6.31 1.81
C THR A 33 5.95 6.81 2.87
N HIS A 34 5.53 8.07 2.80
CA HIS A 34 4.50 8.61 3.70
C HIS A 34 3.16 7.87 3.53
N ALA A 35 2.71 7.65 2.30
CA ALA A 35 1.48 6.91 2.04
C ALA A 35 1.53 5.47 2.57
N LEU A 36 2.64 4.77 2.38
CA LEU A 36 2.86 3.44 2.94
C LEU A 36 2.85 3.46 4.47
N THR A 37 3.50 4.46 5.08
CA THR A 37 3.50 4.65 6.54
C THR A 37 2.07 4.86 7.06
N VAL A 38 1.30 5.75 6.42
CA VAL A 38 -0.10 6.00 6.77
C VAL A 38 -0.94 4.73 6.66
N ALA A 39 -0.79 3.98 5.56
CA ALA A 39 -1.54 2.75 5.35
C ALA A 39 -1.19 1.68 6.40
N LEU A 40 0.10 1.44 6.67
CA LEU A 40 0.54 0.51 7.70
C LEU A 40 0.02 0.89 9.07
N ALA A 41 0.16 2.16 9.48
CA ALA A 41 -0.29 2.65 10.76
C ALA A 41 -1.84 2.68 10.89
N ALA A 42 -2.55 2.79 9.75
CA ALA A 42 -4.01 2.70 9.72
C ALA A 42 -4.50 1.26 9.94
N MET A 43 -3.79 0.27 9.40
CA MET A 43 -4.19 -1.14 9.46
C MET A 43 -3.74 -1.86 10.73
N LEU A 44 -2.60 -1.48 11.31
CA LEU A 44 -1.93 -2.20 12.39
C LEU A 44 -2.16 -1.55 13.74
N ARG A 45 -2.29 -2.38 14.77
CA ARG A 45 -2.41 -1.99 16.19
C ARG A 45 -1.34 -2.72 17.00
N PRO A 46 -0.97 -2.21 18.20
CA PRO A 46 -0.04 -2.91 19.08
C PRO A 46 -0.41 -4.38 19.25
N GLY A 47 0.56 -5.26 19.07
CA GLY A 47 0.38 -6.71 19.10
C GLY A 47 0.09 -7.36 17.75
N ASP A 48 -0.32 -6.61 16.74
CA ASP A 48 -0.51 -7.14 15.38
C ASP A 48 0.82 -7.51 14.72
N THR A 49 0.78 -8.50 13.85
CA THR A 49 1.91 -8.93 13.04
C THR A 49 1.69 -8.58 11.58
N MET A 50 2.65 -7.91 10.96
CA MET A 50 2.74 -7.75 9.52
C MET A 50 3.76 -8.73 8.93
N LEU A 51 3.47 -9.23 7.73
CA LEU A 51 4.33 -10.16 7.00
C LEU A 51 4.69 -9.58 5.63
N SER A 52 5.96 -9.31 5.38
CA SER A 52 6.45 -9.02 4.03
C SER A 52 6.77 -10.33 3.31
N ILE A 53 6.21 -10.54 2.13
CA ILE A 53 6.45 -11.77 1.34
C ILE A 53 7.32 -11.56 0.10
N THR A 54 7.88 -10.39 -0.05
CA THR A 54 8.87 -10.04 -1.07
C THR A 54 10.24 -9.70 -0.47
N GLY A 55 10.51 -10.26 0.71
CA GLY A 55 11.72 -9.97 1.47
C GLY A 55 11.66 -8.62 2.16
N LYS A 56 12.84 -8.08 2.47
CA LYS A 56 12.98 -6.76 3.07
C LYS A 56 12.37 -5.69 2.16
N PRO A 57 11.48 -4.84 2.66
CA PRO A 57 10.92 -3.73 1.88
C PRO A 57 11.99 -2.71 1.46
N TYR A 58 11.59 -1.77 0.59
CA TYR A 58 12.43 -0.66 0.17
C TYR A 58 13.03 0.08 1.38
N ASP A 59 14.27 0.52 1.27
CA ASP A 59 15.10 1.05 2.37
C ASP A 59 14.46 2.20 3.15
N THR A 60 13.66 3.05 2.50
CA THR A 60 12.94 4.14 3.18
C THR A 60 11.92 3.64 4.21
N LEU A 61 11.50 2.37 4.15
CA LEU A 61 10.62 1.76 5.13
C LEU A 61 11.36 1.09 6.30
N ASP A 62 12.69 0.96 6.25
CA ASP A 62 13.45 0.29 7.31
C ASP A 62 13.22 0.93 8.67
N LYS A 63 13.34 2.25 8.75
CA LYS A 63 13.09 3.01 9.99
C LYS A 63 11.61 3.15 10.32
N VAL A 64 10.74 3.20 9.31
CA VAL A 64 9.28 3.25 9.50
C VAL A 64 8.81 1.97 10.20
N ILE A 65 9.26 0.82 9.74
CA ILE A 65 8.90 -0.47 10.32
C ILE A 65 9.67 -0.70 11.63
N GLY A 66 10.94 -0.33 11.69
CA GLY A 66 11.86 -0.59 12.79
C GLY A 66 12.79 -1.78 12.54
N ILE A 67 13.00 -2.15 11.26
CA ILE A 67 14.05 -3.11 10.86
C ILE A 67 15.40 -2.49 11.19
N GLU A 68 15.58 -1.22 10.86
CA GLU A 68 16.59 -0.34 11.43
C GLU A 68 15.95 0.38 12.62
N ASP A 69 16.61 0.34 13.79
CA ASP A 69 16.07 0.84 15.05
C ASP A 69 15.68 2.34 14.97
N ASN A 70 14.49 2.66 15.46
CA ASN A 70 13.96 4.01 15.50
C ASN A 70 12.81 4.11 16.51
N ASP A 71 12.87 5.10 17.39
CA ASP A 71 11.87 5.31 18.45
C ASP A 71 10.47 5.66 17.93
N SER A 72 10.35 6.09 16.69
CA SER A 72 9.07 6.38 16.02
C SER A 72 8.60 5.25 15.07
N SER A 73 9.26 4.08 15.12
CA SER A 73 8.94 2.95 14.26
C SER A 73 7.66 2.23 14.68
N LEU A 74 7.08 1.44 13.76
CA LEU A 74 5.94 0.58 14.07
C LEU A 74 6.28 -0.44 15.17
N ILE A 75 7.49 -1.00 15.15
CA ILE A 75 7.98 -1.93 16.18
C ILE A 75 8.02 -1.26 17.54
N SER A 76 8.43 0.01 17.62
CA SER A 76 8.45 0.76 18.89
C SER A 76 7.04 0.95 19.47
N TYR A 77 6.00 0.93 18.63
CA TYR A 77 4.59 0.95 19.04
C TYR A 77 3.99 -0.45 19.29
N GLY A 78 4.84 -1.50 19.30
CA GLY A 78 4.41 -2.86 19.62
C GLY A 78 3.85 -3.67 18.44
N ILE A 79 4.06 -3.22 17.21
CA ILE A 79 3.76 -4.00 16.01
C ILE A 79 4.90 -4.98 15.77
N LYS A 80 4.57 -6.19 15.31
CA LYS A 80 5.54 -7.24 14.99
C LYS A 80 5.76 -7.32 13.49
N TYR A 81 7.01 -7.48 13.09
CA TYR A 81 7.41 -7.63 11.70
C TYR A 81 8.01 -9.00 11.44
N GLU A 82 7.60 -9.61 10.35
CA GLU A 82 8.19 -10.83 9.79
C GLU A 82 8.36 -10.68 8.28
N GLN A 83 9.27 -11.45 7.71
CA GLN A 83 9.46 -11.51 6.27
C GLN A 83 9.70 -12.93 5.78
N VAL A 84 9.31 -13.16 4.54
CA VAL A 84 9.68 -14.30 3.72
C VAL A 84 10.34 -13.76 2.46
N ASP A 85 11.57 -14.20 2.22
CA ASP A 85 12.35 -13.77 1.06
C ASP A 85 11.88 -14.52 -0.19
N LEU A 86 12.05 -13.88 -1.35
CA LEU A 86 11.87 -14.54 -2.64
C LEU A 86 13.04 -15.51 -2.89
N ILE A 87 12.76 -16.60 -3.59
CA ILE A 87 13.76 -17.56 -4.07
C ILE A 87 13.82 -17.44 -5.59
N ASN A 88 14.94 -16.98 -6.14
CA ASN A 88 15.10 -16.76 -7.60
C ASN A 88 13.96 -15.94 -8.22
N SER A 89 13.57 -14.85 -7.57
CA SER A 89 12.46 -13.98 -7.95
C SER A 89 11.05 -14.62 -7.89
N GLU A 90 10.92 -15.79 -7.25
CA GLU A 90 9.65 -16.49 -7.04
C GLU A 90 9.24 -16.47 -5.56
N PHE A 91 7.93 -16.50 -5.28
CA PHE A 91 7.42 -16.60 -3.91
C PHE A 91 7.74 -17.96 -3.28
N ASP A 92 8.28 -17.96 -2.08
CA ASP A 92 8.43 -19.16 -1.25
C ASP A 92 7.07 -19.49 -0.60
N VAL A 93 6.21 -20.14 -1.37
CA VAL A 93 4.82 -20.43 -0.95
C VAL A 93 4.77 -21.27 0.30
N GLU A 94 5.71 -22.21 0.46
CA GLU A 94 5.78 -23.10 1.62
C GLU A 94 6.04 -22.29 2.90
N LYS A 95 7.02 -21.39 2.88
CA LYS A 95 7.30 -20.54 4.04
C LYS A 95 6.17 -19.54 4.30
N ILE A 96 5.54 -18.98 3.25
CA ILE A 96 4.39 -18.10 3.41
C ILE A 96 3.24 -18.85 4.10
N TYR A 97 2.92 -20.05 3.67
CA TYR A 97 1.88 -20.88 4.30
C TYR A 97 2.23 -21.19 5.76
N LYS A 98 3.48 -21.58 6.02
CA LYS A 98 3.96 -21.84 7.38
C LYS A 98 3.80 -20.62 8.29
N ALA A 99 4.14 -19.43 7.81
CA ALA A 99 3.97 -18.19 8.57
C ALA A 99 2.49 -17.88 8.85
N LEU A 100 1.61 -18.02 7.86
CA LEU A 100 0.17 -17.77 7.99
C LEU A 100 -0.53 -18.78 8.94
N LEU A 101 -0.07 -20.02 8.97
CA LEU A 101 -0.62 -21.07 9.84
C LEU A 101 -0.08 -21.02 11.26
N ALA A 102 1.17 -20.56 11.45
CA ALA A 102 1.84 -20.54 12.76
C ALA A 102 1.27 -19.48 13.72
N LYS A 103 0.72 -18.39 13.19
CA LYS A 103 0.17 -17.28 13.97
C LYS A 103 -0.80 -16.44 13.15
N LYS A 104 -1.58 -15.62 13.83
CA LYS A 104 -2.45 -14.65 13.17
C LYS A 104 -1.62 -13.53 12.55
N ILE A 105 -1.59 -13.47 11.23
CA ILE A 105 -1.05 -12.35 10.47
C ILE A 105 -2.19 -11.36 10.22
N LYS A 106 -1.98 -10.09 10.57
CA LYS A 106 -2.98 -9.03 10.34
C LYS A 106 -2.91 -8.49 8.92
N LEU A 107 -1.70 -8.33 8.40
CA LEU A 107 -1.44 -7.72 7.10
C LEU A 107 -0.27 -8.43 6.42
N VAL A 108 -0.47 -8.76 5.13
CA VAL A 108 0.58 -9.17 4.21
C VAL A 108 0.91 -7.98 3.32
N THR A 109 2.19 -7.63 3.20
CA THR A 109 2.67 -6.60 2.28
C THR A 109 3.49 -7.21 1.15
N ILE A 110 3.26 -6.70 -0.07
CA ILE A 110 3.91 -7.14 -1.29
C ILE A 110 4.46 -5.90 -2.01
N GLN A 111 5.78 -5.81 -2.17
CA GLN A 111 6.41 -4.80 -3.00
C GLN A 111 6.58 -5.35 -4.42
N ARG A 112 5.89 -4.76 -5.41
CA ARG A 112 5.96 -5.21 -6.80
C ARG A 112 7.29 -4.87 -7.46
N SER A 113 7.75 -3.64 -7.32
CA SER A 113 9.03 -3.21 -7.91
C SER A 113 10.20 -3.93 -7.27
N LYS A 114 11.28 -4.09 -8.03
CA LYS A 114 12.53 -4.66 -7.51
C LYS A 114 13.26 -3.73 -6.53
N GLY A 115 12.95 -2.44 -6.53
CA GLY A 115 13.73 -1.45 -5.79
C GLY A 115 15.20 -1.48 -6.22
N TYR A 116 16.11 -1.51 -5.28
CA TYR A 116 17.55 -1.67 -5.51
C TYR A 116 18.01 -3.13 -5.50
N SER A 117 17.11 -4.08 -5.25
CA SER A 117 17.47 -5.50 -5.19
C SER A 117 17.73 -6.08 -6.58
N ASN A 118 18.54 -7.15 -6.62
CA ASN A 118 18.82 -7.87 -7.85
C ASN A 118 17.80 -8.99 -8.08
N ARG A 119 16.53 -8.61 -8.26
CA ARG A 119 15.42 -9.52 -8.55
C ARG A 119 14.52 -8.94 -9.63
N ASP A 120 13.67 -9.76 -10.21
CA ASP A 120 12.62 -9.28 -11.11
C ASP A 120 11.49 -8.56 -10.35
N SER A 121 10.81 -7.66 -11.03
CA SER A 121 9.55 -7.10 -10.55
C SER A 121 8.46 -8.18 -10.55
N ILE A 122 7.50 -8.06 -9.65
CA ILE A 122 6.38 -9.02 -9.55
C ILE A 122 5.35 -8.68 -10.64
N SER A 123 5.17 -9.60 -11.59
CA SER A 123 4.14 -9.45 -12.61
C SER A 123 2.73 -9.54 -12.02
N ILE A 124 1.74 -9.07 -12.78
CA ILE A 124 0.35 -9.12 -12.31
C ILE A 124 -0.15 -10.57 -12.18
N GLU A 125 0.32 -11.48 -13.03
CA GLU A 125 -0.02 -12.90 -12.99
C GLU A 125 0.57 -13.58 -11.73
N LYS A 126 1.84 -13.31 -11.41
CA LYS A 126 2.47 -13.79 -10.17
C LYS A 126 1.73 -13.26 -8.94
N LEU A 127 1.37 -11.97 -8.98
CA LEU A 127 0.60 -11.34 -7.90
C LEU A 127 -0.77 -12.00 -7.73
N GLU A 128 -1.53 -12.18 -8.81
CA GLU A 128 -2.83 -12.84 -8.77
C GLU A 128 -2.73 -14.26 -8.19
N ASN A 129 -1.73 -15.01 -8.62
CA ASN A 129 -1.53 -16.38 -8.15
C ASN A 129 -1.23 -16.43 -6.66
N ILE A 130 -0.30 -15.63 -6.15
CA ILE A 130 0.04 -15.65 -4.72
C ILE A 130 -1.13 -15.16 -3.86
N ILE A 131 -1.89 -14.16 -4.29
CA ILE A 131 -3.08 -13.69 -3.59
C ILE A 131 -4.11 -14.81 -3.48
N LYS A 132 -4.40 -15.54 -4.57
CA LYS A 132 -5.30 -16.69 -4.54
C LYS A 132 -4.84 -17.77 -3.55
N GLN A 133 -3.55 -18.03 -3.49
CA GLN A 133 -2.97 -19.01 -2.57
C GLN A 133 -3.11 -18.54 -1.11
N ILE A 134 -2.79 -17.29 -0.80
CA ILE A 134 -2.98 -16.71 0.54
C ILE A 134 -4.44 -16.83 0.98
N ARG A 135 -5.40 -16.50 0.10
CA ARG A 135 -6.84 -16.57 0.40
C ARG A 135 -7.36 -17.97 0.70
N ARG A 136 -6.66 -19.02 0.25
CA ARG A 136 -7.00 -20.41 0.62
C ARG A 136 -6.65 -20.72 2.08
N VAL A 137 -5.62 -20.05 2.61
CA VAL A 137 -5.16 -20.23 3.99
C VAL A 137 -5.86 -19.26 4.93
N ASP A 138 -5.92 -17.98 4.55
CA ASP A 138 -6.57 -16.92 5.35
C ASP A 138 -7.36 -15.98 4.43
N LYS A 139 -8.69 -16.02 4.60
CA LYS A 139 -9.63 -15.19 3.82
C LYS A 139 -9.69 -13.74 4.32
N ASN A 140 -9.23 -13.47 5.55
CA ASN A 140 -9.43 -12.22 6.26
C ASN A 140 -8.16 -11.36 6.37
N VAL A 141 -6.98 -11.94 6.11
CA VAL A 141 -5.73 -11.17 6.15
C VAL A 141 -5.79 -10.02 5.14
N ILE A 142 -5.36 -8.83 5.57
CA ILE A 142 -5.30 -7.67 4.68
C ILE A 142 -4.10 -7.84 3.76
N ILE A 143 -4.32 -7.72 2.44
CA ILE A 143 -3.25 -7.76 1.44
C ILE A 143 -3.04 -6.34 0.90
N MET A 144 -1.89 -5.77 1.22
CA MET A 144 -1.46 -4.46 0.77
C MET A 144 -0.32 -4.58 -0.25
N VAL A 145 -0.44 -3.88 -1.36
CA VAL A 145 0.56 -3.87 -2.44
C VAL A 145 1.19 -2.49 -2.57
N ASP A 146 2.50 -2.41 -2.43
CA ASP A 146 3.30 -1.28 -2.92
C ASP A 146 3.44 -1.41 -4.44
N ASN A 147 2.75 -0.53 -5.16
CA ASN A 147 2.63 -0.56 -6.62
C ASN A 147 3.57 0.44 -7.32
N CYS A 148 4.43 1.13 -6.57
CA CYS A 148 5.38 2.10 -7.12
C CYS A 148 6.15 1.55 -8.31
N TYR A 149 6.21 2.30 -9.41
CA TYR A 149 6.81 1.95 -10.69
C TYR A 149 6.09 0.84 -11.49
N CYS A 150 5.00 0.29 -10.98
CA CYS A 150 4.28 -0.80 -11.63
C CYS A 150 2.88 -0.41 -12.11
N GLU A 151 2.52 0.86 -11.95
CA GLU A 151 1.25 1.40 -12.42
C GLU A 151 1.22 1.41 -13.95
N PHE A 152 0.16 0.87 -14.52
CA PHE A 152 -0.12 0.83 -15.96
C PHE A 152 0.91 0.08 -16.82
N VAL A 153 1.77 -0.74 -16.21
CA VAL A 153 2.68 -1.63 -16.97
C VAL A 153 1.99 -2.92 -17.39
N SER A 154 0.81 -3.18 -16.90
CA SER A 154 -0.04 -4.32 -17.25
C SER A 154 -1.47 -3.83 -17.51
N TYR A 155 -2.28 -4.68 -18.12
CA TYR A 155 -3.71 -4.39 -18.40
C TYR A 155 -4.63 -4.52 -17.18
N LYS A 156 -4.12 -4.99 -16.06
CA LYS A 156 -4.82 -5.03 -14.75
C LYS A 156 -3.96 -4.39 -13.67
N GLU A 157 -4.64 -3.81 -12.70
CA GLU A 157 -4.02 -3.30 -11.48
C GLU A 157 -4.21 -4.28 -10.30
N PRO A 158 -3.41 -4.18 -9.24
CA PRO A 158 -3.48 -5.13 -8.11
C PRO A 158 -4.84 -5.23 -7.45
N THR A 159 -5.64 -4.17 -7.45
CA THR A 159 -7.03 -4.17 -6.97
C THR A 159 -7.93 -5.14 -7.72
N GLU A 160 -7.68 -5.33 -9.03
CA GLU A 160 -8.45 -6.23 -9.89
C GLU A 160 -8.09 -7.70 -9.69
N VAL A 161 -6.97 -7.99 -9.04
CA VAL A 161 -6.49 -9.36 -8.79
C VAL A 161 -6.53 -9.75 -7.31
N GLY A 162 -7.22 -8.96 -6.48
CA GLY A 162 -7.56 -9.34 -5.12
C GLY A 162 -6.79 -8.63 -3.99
N ALA A 163 -5.96 -7.63 -4.30
CA ALA A 163 -5.37 -6.77 -3.28
C ALA A 163 -6.45 -5.95 -2.57
N ASP A 164 -6.35 -5.82 -1.25
CA ASP A 164 -7.27 -5.03 -0.44
C ASP A 164 -6.91 -3.54 -0.43
N LEU A 165 -5.60 -3.24 -0.44
CA LEU A 165 -5.05 -1.89 -0.55
C LEU A 165 -3.91 -1.87 -1.57
N VAL A 166 -3.84 -0.80 -2.34
CA VAL A 166 -2.77 -0.51 -3.29
C VAL A 166 -2.27 0.90 -3.03
N VAL A 167 -0.97 1.05 -2.86
CA VAL A 167 -0.33 2.31 -2.50
C VAL A 167 0.74 2.64 -3.53
N GLY A 168 0.82 3.89 -3.93
CA GLY A 168 1.88 4.35 -4.83
C GLY A 168 2.13 5.85 -4.76
N SER A 169 3.18 6.27 -5.43
CA SER A 169 3.65 7.66 -5.46
C SER A 169 3.24 8.36 -6.75
N LEU A 170 2.79 9.62 -6.65
CA LEU A 170 2.44 10.42 -7.81
C LEU A 170 3.65 11.03 -8.53
N ILE A 171 4.81 11.06 -7.90
CA ILE A 171 6.04 11.53 -8.58
C ILE A 171 6.67 10.47 -9.50
N LYS A 172 6.02 9.33 -9.66
CA LYS A 172 6.45 8.21 -10.51
C LYS A 172 5.53 8.08 -11.72
N ASN A 173 5.12 6.86 -12.07
CA ASN A 173 4.37 6.59 -13.31
C ASN A 173 3.12 7.47 -13.48
N LEU A 174 2.29 7.57 -12.46
CA LEU A 174 1.00 8.30 -12.57
C LEU A 174 1.17 9.80 -12.76
N GLY A 175 2.11 10.40 -12.08
CA GLY A 175 2.38 11.83 -12.20
C GLY A 175 3.15 12.23 -13.45
N ALA A 176 3.65 11.27 -14.22
CA ALA A 176 4.31 11.44 -15.54
C ALA A 176 5.37 12.57 -15.56
N GLY A 177 6.05 12.82 -14.46
CA GLY A 177 7.01 13.90 -14.31
C GLY A 177 6.41 15.30 -14.09
N ILE A 178 5.09 15.41 -13.98
CA ILE A 178 4.37 16.69 -13.76
C ILE A 178 4.09 16.90 -12.26
N ALA A 179 3.65 15.85 -11.56
CA ALA A 179 3.36 15.93 -10.14
C ALA A 179 4.66 16.14 -9.34
N THR A 180 4.69 17.15 -8.51
CA THR A 180 5.84 17.52 -7.68
C THR A 180 5.88 16.79 -6.34
N ASN A 181 4.73 16.28 -5.91
CA ASN A 181 4.53 15.53 -4.67
C ASN A 181 3.21 14.74 -4.78
N GLY A 182 2.86 14.09 -3.71
CA GLY A 182 1.60 13.38 -3.60
C GLY A 182 1.74 11.87 -3.74
N ALA A 183 0.69 11.21 -3.29
CA ALA A 183 0.56 9.76 -3.37
C ALA A 183 -0.91 9.36 -3.42
N TYR A 184 -1.15 8.09 -3.69
CA TYR A 184 -2.48 7.51 -3.71
C TYR A 184 -2.56 6.23 -2.86
N ILE A 185 -3.74 6.00 -2.32
CA ILE A 185 -4.14 4.76 -1.65
C ILE A 185 -5.49 4.36 -2.23
N CYS A 186 -5.55 3.23 -2.90
CA CYS A 186 -6.75 2.70 -3.54
C CYS A 186 -7.10 1.34 -2.96
N GLY A 187 -8.40 0.99 -2.88
CA GLY A 187 -8.79 -0.33 -2.43
C GLY A 187 -10.19 -0.39 -1.82
N LYS A 188 -10.34 -1.22 -0.82
CA LYS A 188 -11.59 -1.38 -0.09
C LYS A 188 -11.97 -0.12 0.67
N LYS A 189 -13.22 0.32 0.53
CA LYS A 189 -13.73 1.57 1.11
C LYS A 189 -13.38 1.74 2.59
N LYS A 190 -13.68 0.72 3.40
CA LYS A 190 -13.40 0.75 4.85
C LYS A 190 -11.91 0.96 5.16
N LEU A 191 -11.02 0.36 4.38
CA LEU A 191 -9.58 0.46 4.60
C LEU A 191 -9.04 1.82 4.14
N VAL A 192 -9.54 2.33 3.03
CA VAL A 192 -9.20 3.68 2.54
C VAL A 192 -9.67 4.75 3.53
N GLU A 193 -10.86 4.59 4.12
CA GLU A 193 -11.38 5.48 5.16
C GLU A 193 -10.47 5.51 6.39
N LEU A 194 -10.02 4.36 6.88
CA LEU A 194 -9.05 4.29 7.98
C LEU A 194 -7.73 4.97 7.64
N CYS A 195 -7.27 4.88 6.40
CA CYS A 195 -6.09 5.61 5.94
C CYS A 195 -6.32 7.13 5.95
N ALA A 196 -7.50 7.58 5.53
CA ALA A 196 -7.87 8.99 5.56
C ALA A 196 -7.99 9.53 6.99
N GLU A 197 -8.55 8.75 7.92
CA GLU A 197 -8.57 9.08 9.35
C GLU A 197 -7.17 9.15 9.96
N ARG A 198 -6.27 8.30 9.49
CA ARG A 198 -4.88 8.31 9.95
C ARG A 198 -4.08 9.47 9.37
N LEU A 199 -4.34 9.84 8.12
CA LEU A 199 -3.71 11.00 7.47
C LEU A 199 -4.15 12.31 8.10
N ASN A 200 -5.44 12.45 8.32
CA ASN A 200 -6.05 13.62 8.93
C ASN A 200 -6.37 13.35 10.41
N VAL A 201 -7.65 13.24 10.73
CA VAL A 201 -8.11 12.86 12.07
C VAL A 201 -9.36 12.00 11.98
N PRO A 202 -9.63 11.12 12.96
CA PRO A 202 -10.89 10.42 13.07
C PRO A 202 -12.08 11.38 13.07
N GLY A 203 -13.11 11.04 12.33
CA GLY A 203 -14.32 11.84 12.18
C GLY A 203 -14.27 12.91 11.08
N GLN A 204 -13.11 13.32 10.60
CA GLN A 204 -12.97 14.20 9.43
C GLN A 204 -12.54 13.42 8.17
N ALA A 205 -11.66 12.44 8.34
CA ALA A 205 -11.25 11.51 7.27
C ALA A 205 -11.01 12.20 5.91
N LYS A 206 -11.75 11.81 4.88
CA LYS A 206 -11.62 12.34 3.52
C LYS A 206 -12.22 13.73 3.30
N GLU A 207 -13.08 14.20 4.19
CA GLU A 207 -13.86 15.44 4.00
C GLU A 207 -13.04 16.73 4.13
N VAL A 208 -11.81 16.63 4.64
CA VAL A 208 -10.92 17.77 4.86
C VAL A 208 -9.64 17.65 4.03
N GLY A 209 -8.89 18.74 3.98
CA GLY A 209 -7.67 18.85 3.21
C GLY A 209 -7.94 19.42 1.82
N PRO A 210 -7.75 20.75 1.62
CA PRO A 210 -7.96 21.39 0.32
C PRO A 210 -6.91 20.91 -0.68
N SER A 211 -7.29 20.84 -1.95
CA SER A 211 -6.40 20.43 -3.03
C SER A 211 -5.34 21.46 -3.43
N GLY A 212 -5.46 22.69 -2.95
CA GLY A 212 -4.53 23.76 -3.29
C GLY A 212 -4.46 24.12 -4.77
N GLY A 213 -5.43 23.70 -5.57
CA GLY A 213 -5.48 23.96 -7.01
C GLY A 213 -4.60 23.02 -7.87
N ASN A 214 -3.94 22.05 -7.27
CA ASN A 214 -2.95 21.19 -7.95
C ASN A 214 -3.52 19.87 -8.50
N ASN A 215 -4.81 19.64 -8.45
CA ASN A 215 -5.43 18.36 -8.84
C ASN A 215 -5.12 17.94 -10.29
N ARG A 216 -4.93 18.91 -11.20
CA ARG A 216 -4.55 18.61 -12.59
C ARG A 216 -3.22 17.90 -12.75
N MET A 217 -2.33 18.04 -11.76
CA MET A 217 -1.03 17.36 -11.76
C MET A 217 -1.14 15.86 -11.39
N PHE A 218 -2.30 15.45 -10.89
CA PHE A 218 -2.56 14.07 -10.43
C PHE A 218 -3.37 13.25 -11.44
N LEU A 219 -3.85 13.91 -12.49
CA LEU A 219 -4.58 13.32 -13.61
C LEU A 219 -3.69 13.16 -14.85
#